data_3c90458c4137ba6777b1d2335e2b9a6e
#
_entry.id   3c90458c4137ba6777b1d2335e2b9a6e
#
_cell.length_a   1.000
_cell.length_b   1.000
_cell.length_c   1.000
_cell.angle_alpha   90.00
_cell.angle_beta   90.00
_cell.angle_gamma   90.00
#
_symmetry.space_group_name_H-M   'P 1'
#
loop_
_entity.id
_entity.type
_entity.pdbx_description
1 polymer ?
#
loop_
_entity_poly.entity_id
_entity_poly.type
_entity_poly.pdbx_seq_one_letter_code
_entity_poly.pdbx_strand_id
1 'polypeptide(L)' 'MNKLKSLREEHNYSYQHMANKLCISKPFYWQIENNQRRLSYDMAVRIADVFHMMPDEIFYNDIKKISSKQNDTSL' A
#
# COMPACT_ATOMS: atom_id res chain seq x y z
N MET A 1 11.90 0.15 5.90
CA MET A 1 11.04 -0.75 6.66
C MET A 1 9.64 -0.74 6.09
N ASN A 2 9.03 -1.89 6.01
CA ASN A 2 7.75 -2.02 5.32
C ASN A 2 6.62 -2.28 6.32
N LYS A 3 5.85 -1.24 6.61
CA LYS A 3 4.74 -1.37 7.55
C LYS A 3 3.63 -2.27 7.00
N LEU A 4 3.43 -2.27 5.70
CA LEU A 4 2.43 -3.13 5.07
C LEU A 4 2.75 -4.60 5.33
N LYS A 5 4.01 -4.97 5.17
CA LYS A 5 4.44 -6.35 5.43
C LYS A 5 4.14 -6.73 6.89
N SER A 6 4.46 -5.83 7.81
CA SER A 6 4.21 -6.08 9.23
C SER A 6 2.72 -6.28 9.51
N LEU A 7 1.87 -5.43 8.96
CA LEU A 7 0.43 -5.56 9.13
C LEU A 7 -0.09 -6.88 8.57
N ARG A 8 0.37 -7.25 7.38
CA ARG A 8 -0.05 -8.49 6.76
C ARG A 8 0.32 -9.68 7.63
N GLU A 9 1.54 -9.68 8.15
CA GLU A 9 2.04 -10.77 8.98
C GLU A 9 1.31 -10.83 10.32
N GLU A 10 1.00 -9.67 10.90
CA GLU A 10 0.25 -9.62 12.16
C GLU A 10 -1.14 -10.23 12.02
N HIS A 11 -1.74 -10.09 10.84
CA HIS A 11 -3.06 -10.66 10.56
C HIS A 11 -2.96 -12.09 10.03
N ASN A 12 -1.77 -12.63 9.89
CA ASN A 12 -1.53 -13.97 9.35
C ASN A 12 -2.08 -14.12 7.92
N TYR A 13 -2.00 -13.05 7.13
CA TYR A 13 -2.44 -13.06 5.74
C TYR A 13 -1.29 -13.44 4.83
N SER A 14 -1.57 -14.33 3.88
CA SER A 14 -0.60 -14.68 2.84
C SER A 14 -0.65 -13.64 1.72
N TYR A 15 0.36 -13.68 0.84
CA TYR A 15 0.33 -12.85 -0.36
C TYR A 15 -0.92 -13.14 -1.19
N GLN A 16 -1.27 -14.42 -1.32
CA GLN A 16 -2.45 -14.79 -2.10
C GLN A 16 -3.72 -14.28 -1.48
N HIS A 17 -3.81 -14.30 -0.15
CA HIS A 17 -4.98 -13.77 0.57
C HIS A 17 -5.17 -12.30 0.26
N MET A 18 -4.09 -11.53 0.35
CA MET A 18 -4.15 -10.09 0.04
C MET A 18 -4.52 -9.85 -1.41
N ALA A 19 -3.91 -10.60 -2.32
CA ALA A 19 -4.21 -10.45 -3.75
C ALA A 19 -5.68 -10.72 -4.02
N ASN A 20 -6.24 -11.76 -3.40
CA ASN A 20 -7.65 -12.09 -3.58
C ASN A 20 -8.56 -10.98 -3.07
N LYS A 21 -8.24 -10.41 -1.91
CA LYS A 21 -9.03 -9.32 -1.34
C LYS A 21 -9.00 -8.07 -2.21
N LEU A 22 -7.90 -7.85 -2.92
CA LEU A 22 -7.72 -6.69 -3.77
C LEU A 22 -8.09 -6.95 -5.22
N CYS A 23 -8.46 -8.19 -5.55
CA CYS A 23 -8.79 -8.60 -6.92
C CYS A 23 -7.62 -8.37 -7.88
N ILE A 24 -6.42 -8.69 -7.45
CA ILE A 24 -5.21 -8.58 -8.26
C ILE A 24 -4.46 -9.92 -8.18
N SER A 25 -3.44 -10.07 -9.03
CA SER A 25 -2.64 -11.28 -9.00
C SER A 25 -1.68 -11.28 -7.82
N LYS A 26 -1.27 -12.48 -7.40
CA LYS A 26 -0.29 -12.63 -6.33
C LYS A 26 1.03 -11.94 -6.66
N PRO A 27 1.60 -12.13 -7.87
CA PRO A 27 2.84 -11.42 -8.22
C PRO A 27 2.68 -9.90 -8.19
N PHE A 28 1.53 -9.38 -8.59
CA PHE A 28 1.27 -7.95 -8.56
C PHE A 28 1.32 -7.46 -7.11
N TYR A 29 0.64 -8.15 -6.20
CA TYR A 29 0.65 -7.76 -4.79
C TYR A 29 2.06 -7.82 -4.21
N TRP A 30 2.80 -8.90 -4.52
CA TRP A 30 4.18 -9.04 -4.06
C TRP A 30 5.04 -7.85 -4.48
N GLN A 31 4.88 -7.42 -5.73
CA GLN A 31 5.64 -6.28 -6.25
C GLN A 31 5.31 -5.00 -5.47
N ILE A 32 4.04 -4.81 -5.11
CA ILE A 32 3.63 -3.64 -4.34
C ILE A 32 4.31 -3.65 -2.97
N GLU A 33 4.22 -4.77 -2.27
CA GLU A 33 4.75 -4.87 -0.91
C GLU A 33 6.27 -4.75 -0.90
N ASN A 34 6.93 -5.21 -1.93
CA ASN A 34 8.39 -5.23 -2.00
C ASN A 34 8.96 -4.06 -2.79
N ASN A 35 8.17 -3.03 -3.02
CA ASN A 35 8.58 -1.79 -3.68
C ASN A 35 9.11 -2.02 -5.09
N GLN A 36 8.63 -3.05 -5.76
CA GLN A 36 8.98 -3.33 -7.15
C GLN A 36 7.99 -2.72 -8.12
N ARG A 37 6.98 -2.03 -7.61
CA ARG A 37 5.96 -1.38 -8.42
C ARG A 37 5.50 -0.13 -7.69
N ARG A 38 5.27 0.93 -8.48
CA ARG A 38 4.81 2.19 -7.93
C ARG A 38 3.42 2.03 -7.30
N LEU A 39 3.28 2.54 -6.09
CA LEU A 39 2.00 2.52 -5.39
C LEU A 39 1.15 3.72 -5.81
N SER A 40 -0.05 3.47 -6.33
CA SER A 40 -1.00 4.53 -6.59
C SER A 40 -1.78 4.85 -5.33
N TYR A 41 -2.32 6.05 -5.24
CA TYR A 41 -3.13 6.44 -4.09
C TYR A 41 -4.38 5.55 -4.00
N ASP A 42 -5.00 5.28 -5.14
CA ASP A 42 -6.18 4.42 -5.18
C ASP A 42 -5.88 3.04 -4.59
N MET A 43 -4.76 2.45 -4.97
CA MET A 43 -4.38 1.15 -4.44
C MET A 43 -4.06 1.25 -2.95
N ALA A 44 -3.44 2.35 -2.52
CA ALA A 44 -3.15 2.55 -1.10
C ALA A 44 -4.43 2.57 -0.27
N VAL A 45 -5.46 3.24 -0.77
CA VAL A 45 -6.78 3.27 -0.11
C VAL A 45 -7.36 1.86 -0.01
N ARG A 46 -7.32 1.11 -1.11
CA ARG A 46 -7.89 -0.25 -1.15
C ARG A 46 -7.17 -1.18 -0.19
N ILE A 47 -5.84 -1.08 -0.13
CA ILE A 47 -5.06 -1.91 0.81
C ILE A 47 -5.39 -1.53 2.25
N ALA A 48 -5.45 -0.24 2.54
CA ALA A 48 -5.76 0.23 3.90
C ALA A 48 -7.15 -0.25 4.33
N ASP A 49 -8.10 -0.29 3.41
CA ASP A 49 -9.45 -0.79 3.72
C ASP A 49 -9.45 -2.24 4.17
N VAL A 50 -8.53 -3.05 3.67
CA VAL A 50 -8.41 -4.45 4.10
C VAL A 50 -8.14 -4.52 5.61
N PHE A 51 -7.40 -3.56 6.13
CA PHE A 51 -7.04 -3.51 7.54
C PHE A 51 -7.89 -2.52 8.34
N HIS A 52 -8.92 -1.96 7.73
CA HIS A 52 -9.79 -0.95 8.37
C HIS A 52 -9.00 0.24 8.89
N MET A 53 -8.05 0.70 8.10
CA MET A 53 -7.16 1.80 8.45
C MET A 53 -7.21 2.88 7.39
N MET A 54 -6.71 4.05 7.76
CA MET A 54 -6.52 5.12 6.77
C MET A 54 -5.21 4.88 6.01
N PRO A 55 -5.16 5.24 4.72
CA PRO A 55 -3.93 5.04 3.95
C PRO A 55 -2.71 5.69 4.60
N ASP A 56 -2.87 6.86 5.20
CA ASP A 56 -1.78 7.58 5.85
C ASP A 56 -1.12 6.75 6.96
N GLU A 57 -1.89 5.95 7.65
CA GLU A 57 -1.37 5.14 8.76
C GLU A 57 -0.42 4.06 8.29
N ILE A 58 -0.57 3.63 7.04
CA ILE A 58 0.26 2.57 6.47
C ILE A 58 1.33 3.15 5.56
N PHE A 59 0.95 4.12 4.73
CA PHE A 59 1.77 4.59 3.62
C PHE A 59 2.17 6.05 3.76
N TYR A 60 2.30 6.56 4.98
CA TYR A 60 2.59 7.98 5.18
C TYR A 60 3.75 8.47 4.32
N ASN A 61 4.85 7.75 4.31
CA ASN A 61 6.04 8.18 3.54
C ASN A 61 5.78 8.18 2.04
N ASP A 62 5.04 7.20 1.54
CA ASP A 62 4.72 7.12 0.12
C ASP A 62 3.76 8.22 -0.29
N ILE A 63 2.74 8.45 0.54
CA ILE A 63 1.77 9.51 0.29
C ILE A 63 2.42 10.88 0.38
N LYS A 64 3.32 11.05 1.35
CA LYS A 64 4.06 12.30 1.52
C LYS A 64 4.88 12.63 0.26
N LYS A 65 5.50 11.63 -0.36
CA LYS A 65 6.25 11.85 -1.58
C LYS A 65 5.34 12.35 -2.71
N ILE A 66 4.16 11.76 -2.83
CA ILE A 66 3.18 12.19 -3.82
C ILE A 66 2.73 13.61 -3.54
N SER A 67 2.39 13.90 -2.29
CA SER A 67 1.93 15.23 -1.87
C SER A 67 3.01 16.29 -2.04
N SER A 68 4.26 15.95 -1.69
CA SER A 68 5.38 16.88 -1.85
C SER A 68 5.53 17.29 -3.30
N LYS A 69 5.36 16.36 -4.20
CA LYS A 69 5.44 16.65 -5.63
C LYS A 69 4.34 17.63 -6.05
N GLN A 70 3.14 17.45 -5.51
CA GLN A 70 2.04 18.35 -5.80
C GLN A 70 2.27 19.72 -5.16
N ASN A 71 2.77 19.74 -3.95
CA ASN A 71 3.06 20.98 -3.24
C ASN A 71 4.10 21.80 -3.98
N ASP A 72 5.13 21.17 -4.48
CA ASP A 72 6.14 21.86 -5.27
C ASP A 72 5.52 22.52 -6.48
N THR A 73 4.54 21.88 -7.07
CA THR A 73 3.85 22.42 -8.23
C THR A 73 3.00 23.62 -7.86
N SER A 74 2.41 23.62 -6.68
CA SER A 74 1.50 24.66 -6.26
C SER A 74 2.22 25.90 -5.77
N LEU A 75 3.48 25.80 -5.50
CA LEU A 75 4.29 26.91 -5.04
C LEU A 75 4.93 27.65 -6.21
#